data_0e2b675a3299fbf86324581b47f3860e
#
_entry.id   0e2b675a3299fbf86324581b47f3860e
#
_cell.length_a   1.000
_cell.length_b   1.000
_cell.length_c   1.000
_cell.angle_alpha   90.00
_cell.angle_beta   90.00
_cell.angle_gamma   90.00
#
_symmetry.space_group_name_H-M   'P 1'
#
loop_
_entity.id
_entity.type
_entity.pdbx_description
1 polymer ?
#
loop_
_entity_poly.entity_id
_entity_poly.type
_entity_poly.pdbx_seq_one_letter_code
_entity_poly.pdbx_strand_id
1 'polypeptide(L)'
;MEGRGSLRAIANLSKAPRVLLLVGGVLFLSGQALLAASFLQGTQGTVATIPPGPAWFYVYPIKVIGSSRMSGQFAALAGDVVNVYVFGEKQYELYAFIGWGYGLFSVNGSSGSFATDLPTSGTYYLVLAHGHGSENSAQDVRVSYRVAGIEPEFITVASALIAPGISLIAIGLWMRERRHKRVTSPA
;
A
#
# COMPACT_ATOMS: atom_id res chain seq x y z
N MET A 1 -11.80 -35.96 46.02
CA MET A 1 -11.18 -35.93 44.64
C MET A 1 -11.00 -34.49 44.09
N GLU A 2 -10.83 -33.45 44.90
CA GLU A 2 -10.82 -32.02 44.48
C GLU A 2 -9.45 -31.38 44.25
N GLY A 3 -8.34 -32.06 44.50
CA GLY A 3 -7.01 -31.43 44.47
C GLY A 3 -6.35 -31.27 43.08
N ARG A 4 -6.82 -31.97 42.02
CA ARG A 4 -6.16 -31.96 40.71
C ARG A 4 -6.52 -30.79 39.78
N GLY A 5 -7.67 -30.17 40.01
CA GLY A 5 -8.12 -29.00 39.20
C GLY A 5 -7.34 -27.73 39.52
N SER A 6 -7.04 -27.48 40.77
CA SER A 6 -6.33 -26.29 41.27
C SER A 6 -4.87 -26.22 40.79
N LEU A 7 -4.14 -27.33 40.78
CA LEU A 7 -2.73 -27.36 40.32
C LEU A 7 -2.57 -27.10 38.81
N ARG A 8 -3.52 -27.56 37.98
CA ARG A 8 -3.51 -27.27 36.54
C ARG A 8 -3.82 -25.81 36.25
N ALA A 9 -4.71 -25.18 36.98
CA ALA A 9 -5.02 -23.75 36.84
C ALA A 9 -3.81 -22.86 37.20
N ILE A 10 -3.07 -23.22 38.28
CA ILE A 10 -1.86 -22.49 38.72
C ILE A 10 -0.71 -22.66 37.69
N ALA A 11 -0.53 -23.87 37.13
CA ALA A 11 0.48 -24.12 36.10
C ALA A 11 0.20 -23.36 34.78
N ASN A 12 -1.06 -23.20 34.40
CA ASN A 12 -1.45 -22.40 33.22
C ASN A 12 -1.25 -20.90 33.44
N LEU A 13 -1.53 -20.39 34.63
CA LEU A 13 -1.26 -18.99 35.01
C LEU A 13 0.26 -18.70 34.96
N SER A 14 1.14 -19.68 35.18
CA SER A 14 2.59 -19.47 35.12
C SER A 14 3.11 -19.24 33.70
N LYS A 15 2.44 -19.74 32.68
CA LYS A 15 2.82 -19.62 31.27
C LYS A 15 2.25 -18.37 30.61
N ALA A 16 1.17 -17.77 31.15
CA ALA A 16 0.46 -16.64 30.55
C ALA A 16 1.35 -15.46 30.14
N PRO A 17 2.26 -14.92 31.00
CA PRO A 17 3.10 -13.79 30.59
C PRO A 17 4.07 -14.12 29.47
N ARG A 18 4.56 -15.36 29.39
CA ARG A 18 5.44 -15.81 28.30
C ARG A 18 4.68 -15.88 26.97
N VAL A 19 3.47 -16.40 26.99
CA VAL A 19 2.61 -16.47 25.80
C VAL A 19 2.26 -15.07 25.32
N LEU A 20 1.88 -14.15 26.22
CA LEU A 20 1.60 -12.76 25.86
C LEU A 20 2.81 -12.06 25.24
N LEU A 21 4.00 -12.26 25.79
CA LEU A 21 5.23 -11.69 25.22
C LEU A 21 5.56 -12.26 23.84
N LEU A 22 5.37 -13.57 23.63
CA LEU A 22 5.60 -14.20 22.33
C LEU A 22 4.60 -13.71 21.28
N VAL A 23 3.29 -13.74 21.60
CA VAL A 23 2.24 -13.30 20.67
C VAL A 23 2.40 -11.80 20.36
N GLY A 24 2.61 -11.00 21.40
CA GLY A 24 2.84 -9.55 21.23
C GLY A 24 4.09 -9.26 20.40
N GLY A 25 5.18 -10.00 20.62
CA GLY A 25 6.41 -9.90 19.84
C GLY A 25 6.21 -10.27 18.38
N VAL A 26 5.50 -11.35 18.08
CA VAL A 26 5.19 -11.76 16.70
C VAL A 26 4.34 -10.69 16.01
N LEU A 27 3.27 -10.20 16.64
CA LEU A 27 2.42 -9.15 16.07
C LEU A 27 3.20 -7.86 15.81
N PHE A 28 4.02 -7.43 16.76
CA PHE A 28 4.85 -6.24 16.63
C PHE A 28 5.84 -6.36 15.47
N LEU A 29 6.59 -7.47 15.40
CA LEU A 29 7.57 -7.71 14.32
C LEU A 29 6.91 -7.84 12.96
N SER A 30 5.75 -8.50 12.87
CA SER A 30 4.97 -8.60 11.63
C SER A 30 4.50 -7.22 11.16
N GLY A 31 4.03 -6.37 12.08
CA GLY A 31 3.65 -5.00 11.77
C GLY A 31 4.83 -4.14 11.29
N GLN A 32 6.02 -4.29 11.91
CA GLN A 32 7.24 -3.61 11.46
C GLN A 32 7.69 -4.09 10.08
N ALA A 33 7.59 -5.38 9.79
CA ALA A 33 7.92 -5.94 8.48
C ALA A 33 6.98 -5.40 7.38
N LEU A 34 5.67 -5.30 7.65
CA LEU A 34 4.71 -4.69 6.73
C LEU A 34 4.98 -3.20 6.54
N LEU A 35 5.32 -2.48 7.60
CA LEU A 35 5.69 -1.07 7.49
C LEU A 35 6.95 -0.90 6.62
N ALA A 36 7.95 -1.72 6.80
CA ALA A 36 9.14 -1.73 5.94
C ALA A 36 8.80 -2.08 4.48
N ALA A 37 7.91 -3.06 4.26
CA ALA A 37 7.47 -3.45 2.92
C ALA A 37 6.71 -2.33 2.21
N SER A 38 6.03 -1.43 2.94
CA SER A 38 5.34 -0.28 2.34
C SER A 38 6.26 0.68 1.59
N PHE A 39 7.55 0.70 1.94
CA PHE A 39 8.57 1.50 1.24
C PHE A 39 9.21 0.76 0.05
N LEU A 40 9.04 -0.57 -0.04
CA LEU A 40 9.59 -1.41 -1.09
C LEU A 40 8.54 -1.65 -2.18
N GLN A 41 8.03 -0.57 -2.78
CA GLN A 41 7.04 -0.71 -3.83
C GLN A 41 7.66 -1.37 -5.06
N GLY A 42 7.10 -2.51 -5.43
CA GLY A 42 7.47 -3.23 -6.65
C GLY A 42 7.02 -2.48 -7.90
N THR A 43 7.66 -2.78 -9.02
CA THR A 43 7.16 -2.33 -10.32
C THR A 43 5.86 -3.07 -10.65
N GLN A 44 4.79 -2.32 -10.87
CA GLN A 44 3.53 -2.87 -11.37
C GLN A 44 3.59 -2.85 -12.90
N GLY A 45 3.30 -3.97 -13.53
CA GLY A 45 3.26 -4.10 -14.99
C GLY A 45 1.97 -4.76 -15.44
N THR A 46 1.33 -4.20 -16.44
CA THR A 46 0.08 -4.73 -17.02
C THR A 46 -0.06 -4.33 -18.48
N VAL A 47 -0.98 -4.99 -19.16
CA VAL A 47 -1.46 -4.58 -20.49
C VAL A 47 -2.86 -4.01 -20.31
N ALA A 48 -3.04 -2.78 -20.76
CA ALA A 48 -4.33 -2.10 -20.77
C ALA A 48 -4.84 -2.05 -22.20
N THR A 49 -6.11 -2.35 -22.40
CA THR A 49 -6.80 -2.16 -23.67
C THR A 49 -7.62 -0.88 -23.63
N ILE A 50 -7.28 0.08 -24.47
CA ILE A 50 -8.09 1.31 -24.66
C ILE A 50 -9.14 0.95 -25.70
N PRO A 51 -10.45 1.02 -25.39
CA PRO A 51 -11.51 0.76 -26.37
C PRO A 51 -11.50 1.79 -27.51
N PRO A 52 -12.02 1.44 -28.70
CA PRO A 52 -12.09 2.38 -29.81
C PRO A 52 -13.05 3.56 -29.49
N GLY A 53 -12.68 4.75 -29.94
CA GLY A 53 -13.47 5.98 -29.79
C GLY A 53 -12.66 7.13 -29.21
N PRO A 54 -12.99 8.38 -29.59
CA PRO A 54 -12.17 9.56 -29.28
C PRO A 54 -12.18 9.96 -27.80
N ALA A 55 -13.17 9.49 -27.02
CA ALA A 55 -13.31 9.82 -25.60
C ALA A 55 -12.94 8.66 -24.66
N TRP A 56 -12.47 7.53 -25.19
CA TRP A 56 -12.12 6.40 -24.37
C TRP A 56 -10.67 6.47 -23.86
N PHE A 57 -10.49 6.11 -22.62
CA PHE A 57 -9.18 6.00 -21.97
C PHE A 57 -9.18 4.90 -20.92
N TYR A 58 -8.01 4.45 -20.56
CA TYR A 58 -7.80 3.54 -19.44
C TYR A 58 -7.19 4.31 -18.27
N VAL A 59 -7.60 3.98 -17.03
CA VAL A 59 -7.17 4.71 -15.84
C VAL A 59 -6.72 3.77 -14.72
N TYR A 60 -5.59 4.13 -14.11
CA TYR A 60 -5.07 3.50 -12.88
C TYR A 60 -5.12 4.52 -11.74
N PRO A 61 -6.00 4.33 -10.74
CA PRO A 61 -5.99 5.15 -9.54
C PRO A 61 -4.82 4.74 -8.63
N ILE A 62 -4.07 5.72 -8.14
CA ILE A 62 -2.86 5.54 -7.32
C ILE A 62 -3.02 6.38 -6.07
N LYS A 63 -3.11 5.74 -4.90
CA LYS A 63 -3.20 6.41 -3.61
C LYS A 63 -1.82 6.53 -3.00
N VAL A 64 -1.47 7.73 -2.52
CA VAL A 64 -0.19 8.00 -1.87
C VAL A 64 -0.38 8.76 -0.57
N ILE A 65 0.53 8.53 0.39
CA ILE A 65 0.65 9.32 1.61
C ILE A 65 1.98 10.09 1.57
N GLY A 66 1.90 11.37 1.81
CA GLY A 66 3.04 12.27 1.71
C GLY A 66 3.43 12.60 0.27
N SER A 67 4.61 13.18 0.10
CA SER A 67 5.21 13.36 -1.21
C SER A 67 5.79 12.06 -1.73
N SER A 68 5.58 11.79 -3.02
CA SER A 68 6.01 10.56 -3.67
C SER A 68 6.53 10.87 -5.07
N ARG A 69 7.20 9.92 -5.70
CA ARG A 69 7.62 10.02 -7.09
C ARG A 69 7.13 8.82 -7.87
N MET A 70 6.48 9.07 -8.98
CA MET A 70 6.05 8.05 -9.93
C MET A 70 6.99 8.01 -11.11
N SER A 71 7.38 6.82 -11.55
CA SER A 71 8.15 6.60 -12.77
C SER A 71 7.69 5.33 -13.46
N GLY A 72 7.81 5.28 -14.78
CA GLY A 72 7.38 4.11 -15.54
C GLY A 72 7.78 4.15 -17.00
N GLN A 73 7.33 3.13 -17.71
CA GLN A 73 7.51 2.97 -19.16
C GLN A 73 6.20 2.49 -19.77
N PHE A 74 5.97 2.85 -21.00
CA PHE A 74 4.83 2.37 -21.77
C PHE A 74 5.26 2.00 -23.21
N ALA A 75 4.49 1.10 -23.81
CA ALA A 75 4.65 0.73 -25.22
C ALA A 75 3.30 0.28 -25.79
N ALA A 76 2.86 0.90 -26.85
CA ALA A 76 1.72 0.44 -27.65
C ALA A 76 2.12 -0.80 -28.43
N LEU A 77 1.37 -1.91 -28.30
CA LEU A 77 1.76 -3.19 -28.89
C LEU A 77 1.63 -3.20 -30.41
N ALA A 78 0.71 -2.41 -30.97
CA ALA A 78 0.55 -2.22 -32.41
C ALA A 78 1.43 -1.09 -32.99
N GLY A 79 2.20 -0.38 -32.16
CA GLY A 79 3.03 0.74 -32.59
C GLY A 79 2.31 2.06 -32.74
N ASP A 80 1.02 2.12 -32.43
CA ASP A 80 0.19 3.34 -32.51
C ASP A 80 0.58 4.33 -31.42
N VAL A 81 0.22 5.60 -31.64
CA VAL A 81 0.50 6.68 -30.69
C VAL A 81 -0.46 6.62 -29.52
N VAL A 82 0.07 6.75 -28.30
CA VAL A 82 -0.64 6.80 -27.04
C VAL A 82 -0.31 8.09 -26.32
N ASN A 83 -1.32 8.71 -25.71
CA ASN A 83 -1.16 9.77 -24.75
C ASN A 83 -1.13 9.18 -23.34
N VAL A 84 -0.08 9.48 -22.59
CA VAL A 84 0.05 9.10 -21.18
C VAL A 84 0.02 10.36 -20.33
N TYR A 85 -0.90 10.40 -19.37
CA TYR A 85 -1.06 11.52 -18.44
C TYR A 85 -0.94 11.05 -17.01
N VAL A 86 -0.46 11.93 -16.14
CA VAL A 86 -0.60 11.80 -14.68
C VAL A 86 -1.36 13.00 -14.18
N PHE A 87 -2.52 12.76 -13.56
CA PHE A 87 -3.39 13.77 -13.01
C PHE A 87 -3.47 13.68 -11.49
N GLY A 88 -3.62 14.79 -10.80
CA GLY A 88 -4.22 14.84 -9.48
C GLY A 88 -5.75 14.72 -9.57
N GLU A 89 -6.42 14.53 -8.45
CA GLU A 89 -7.86 14.23 -8.38
C GLU A 89 -8.73 15.26 -9.14
N LYS A 90 -8.57 16.54 -8.84
CA LYS A 90 -9.33 17.62 -9.51
C LYS A 90 -9.05 17.73 -11.01
N GLN A 91 -7.81 17.49 -11.40
CA GLN A 91 -7.42 17.53 -12.82
C GLN A 91 -8.02 16.35 -13.57
N TYR A 92 -8.06 15.16 -12.94
CA TYR A 92 -8.69 13.98 -13.51
C TYR A 92 -10.21 14.15 -13.66
N GLU A 93 -10.89 14.68 -12.64
CA GLU A 93 -12.32 14.97 -12.72
C GLU A 93 -12.64 15.89 -13.91
N LEU A 94 -11.85 16.94 -14.10
CA LEU A 94 -12.00 17.86 -15.24
C LEU A 94 -11.75 17.13 -16.57
N TYR A 95 -10.65 16.36 -16.66
CA TYR A 95 -10.32 15.58 -17.86
C TYR A 95 -11.43 14.58 -18.20
N ALA A 96 -11.92 13.84 -17.22
CA ALA A 96 -13.00 12.87 -17.42
C ALA A 96 -14.31 13.50 -17.88
N PHE A 97 -14.56 14.77 -17.54
CA PHE A 97 -15.77 15.49 -17.92
C PHE A 97 -15.69 16.13 -19.31
N ILE A 98 -14.55 16.76 -19.64
CA ILE A 98 -14.42 17.54 -20.89
C ILE A 98 -13.50 16.91 -21.94
N GLY A 99 -12.83 15.80 -21.62
CA GLY A 99 -11.95 15.05 -22.53
C GLY A 99 -10.58 15.69 -22.79
N TRP A 100 -10.24 16.81 -22.12
CA TRP A 100 -8.94 17.45 -22.22
C TRP A 100 -8.54 18.11 -20.89
N GLY A 101 -7.23 18.31 -20.67
CA GLY A 101 -6.73 18.96 -19.46
C GLY A 101 -5.22 18.90 -19.35
N TYR A 102 -4.69 19.72 -18.45
CA TYR A 102 -3.26 19.72 -18.10
C TYR A 102 -3.05 18.86 -16.87
N GLY A 103 -2.24 17.80 -17.01
CA GLY A 103 -1.81 16.97 -15.92
C GLY A 103 -0.55 17.48 -15.21
N LEU A 104 -0.16 16.81 -14.16
CA LEU A 104 1.18 16.95 -13.55
C LEU A 104 2.28 16.52 -14.54
N PHE A 105 1.92 15.61 -15.42
CA PHE A 105 2.79 15.10 -16.48
C PHE A 105 1.95 14.69 -17.69
N SER A 106 2.54 14.84 -18.87
CA SER A 106 2.00 14.30 -20.13
C SER A 106 3.12 13.92 -21.07
N VAL A 107 2.94 12.82 -21.79
CA VAL A 107 3.82 12.38 -22.87
C VAL A 107 3.01 11.69 -23.94
N ASN A 108 3.45 11.84 -25.19
CA ASN A 108 2.84 11.26 -26.37
C ASN A 108 3.88 10.45 -27.15
N GLY A 109 3.50 9.26 -27.62
CA GLY A 109 4.38 8.39 -28.40
C GLY A 109 3.87 6.97 -28.50
N SER A 110 4.48 6.15 -29.34
CA SER A 110 4.21 4.70 -29.41
C SER A 110 4.92 3.93 -28.28
N SER A 111 5.95 4.51 -27.70
CA SER A 111 6.64 4.01 -26.51
C SER A 111 7.39 5.16 -25.83
N GLY A 112 7.69 4.98 -24.56
CA GLY A 112 8.43 5.99 -23.81
C GLY A 112 8.57 5.67 -22.34
N SER A 113 9.24 6.58 -21.65
CA SER A 113 9.35 6.57 -20.19
C SER A 113 8.78 7.88 -19.62
N PHE A 114 8.33 7.80 -18.39
CA PHE A 114 7.82 8.96 -17.66
C PHE A 114 8.32 8.97 -16.22
N ALA A 115 8.47 10.16 -15.68
CA ALA A 115 8.74 10.38 -14.27
C ALA A 115 8.14 11.71 -13.83
N THR A 116 7.43 11.70 -12.71
CA THR A 116 6.80 12.90 -12.15
C THR A 116 6.74 12.83 -10.64
N ASP A 117 6.79 13.98 -9.98
CA ASP A 117 6.63 14.08 -8.55
C ASP A 117 5.13 14.20 -8.23
N LEU A 118 4.71 13.50 -7.18
CA LEU A 118 3.38 13.52 -6.60
C LEU A 118 3.50 14.31 -5.28
N PRO A 119 3.15 15.61 -5.26
CA PRO A 119 3.63 16.52 -4.21
C PRO A 119 2.96 16.33 -2.85
N THR A 120 1.73 15.78 -2.81
CA THR A 120 0.93 15.69 -1.59
C THR A 120 0.28 14.33 -1.44
N SER A 121 -0.21 14.03 -0.24
CA SER A 121 -1.13 12.90 -0.02
C SER A 121 -2.39 13.07 -0.86
N GLY A 122 -2.88 11.99 -1.45
CA GLY A 122 -4.10 12.01 -2.25
C GLY A 122 -4.19 10.87 -3.24
N THR A 123 -5.20 10.94 -4.10
CA THR A 123 -5.37 10.03 -5.23
C THR A 123 -4.85 10.70 -6.49
N TYR A 124 -4.00 10.00 -7.21
CA TYR A 124 -3.49 10.37 -8.52
C TYR A 124 -3.96 9.35 -9.56
N TYR A 125 -3.99 9.76 -10.80
CA TYR A 125 -4.52 8.94 -11.89
C TYR A 125 -3.51 8.89 -13.03
N LEU A 126 -3.04 7.67 -13.33
CA LEU A 126 -2.30 7.40 -14.56
C LEU A 126 -3.34 7.07 -15.63
N VAL A 127 -3.42 7.90 -16.64
CA VAL A 127 -4.40 7.80 -17.74
C VAL A 127 -3.66 7.48 -19.03
N LEU A 128 -4.15 6.46 -19.73
CA LEU A 128 -3.72 6.08 -21.07
C LEU A 128 -4.88 6.38 -22.04
N ALA A 129 -4.65 7.24 -23.00
CA ALA A 129 -5.65 7.63 -23.99
C ALA A 129 -5.09 7.47 -25.41
N HIS A 130 -5.97 7.39 -26.40
CA HIS A 130 -5.58 7.37 -27.79
C HIS A 130 -4.74 8.60 -28.16
N GLY A 131 -3.69 8.39 -28.94
CA GLY A 131 -3.05 9.49 -29.65
C GLY A 131 -3.87 9.93 -30.86
N HIS A 132 -3.52 11.08 -31.42
CA HIS A 132 -4.20 11.61 -32.56
C HIS A 132 -4.16 10.64 -33.76
N GLY A 133 -5.31 10.28 -34.30
CA GLY A 133 -5.47 9.40 -35.46
C GLY A 133 -5.51 7.90 -35.11
N SER A 134 -5.42 7.50 -33.85
CA SER A 134 -5.48 6.09 -33.42
C SER A 134 -6.81 5.71 -32.75
N GLU A 135 -7.81 6.58 -32.78
CA GLU A 135 -9.07 6.42 -32.05
C GLU A 135 -10.03 5.39 -32.67
N ASN A 136 -9.78 4.95 -33.91
CA ASN A 136 -10.71 4.10 -34.65
C ASN A 136 -10.62 2.61 -34.30
N SER A 137 -9.60 2.19 -33.58
CA SER A 137 -9.37 0.78 -33.21
C SER A 137 -9.04 0.65 -31.72
N ALA A 138 -9.31 -0.54 -31.17
CA ALA A 138 -8.83 -0.87 -29.83
C ALA A 138 -7.29 -0.87 -29.80
N GLN A 139 -6.71 -0.32 -28.75
CA GLN A 139 -5.28 -0.16 -28.61
C GLN A 139 -4.76 -0.83 -27.36
N ASP A 140 -3.90 -1.84 -27.52
CA ASP A 140 -3.25 -2.51 -26.39
C ASP A 140 -1.95 -1.79 -26.02
N VAL A 141 -1.86 -1.37 -24.78
CA VAL A 141 -0.71 -0.65 -24.24
C VAL A 141 -0.13 -1.44 -23.06
N ARG A 142 1.12 -1.85 -23.20
CA ARG A 142 1.87 -2.36 -22.06
C ARG A 142 2.38 -1.17 -21.26
N VAL A 143 2.04 -1.12 -19.99
CA VAL A 143 2.53 -0.12 -19.06
C VAL A 143 3.17 -0.80 -17.86
N SER A 144 4.31 -0.28 -17.43
CA SER A 144 4.94 -0.63 -16.17
C SER A 144 5.26 0.64 -15.41
N TYR A 145 4.90 0.68 -14.14
CA TYR A 145 5.18 1.85 -13.31
C TYR A 145 5.54 1.45 -11.89
N ARG A 146 6.24 2.35 -11.24
CA ARG A 146 6.63 2.27 -9.84
C ARG A 146 6.33 3.61 -9.17
N VAL A 147 5.79 3.53 -7.97
CA VAL A 147 5.57 4.70 -7.11
C VAL A 147 6.52 4.58 -5.91
N ALA A 148 7.44 5.51 -5.78
CA ALA A 148 8.31 5.61 -4.62
C ALA A 148 7.60 6.47 -3.58
N GLY A 149 6.96 5.86 -2.61
CA GLY A 149 6.16 6.51 -1.57
C GLY A 149 5.56 5.50 -0.62
N ILE A 150 4.72 5.96 0.28
CA ILE A 150 4.09 5.11 1.29
C ILE A 150 2.68 4.73 0.84
N GLU A 151 2.40 3.44 0.82
CA GLU A 151 1.08 2.90 0.48
C GLU A 151 0.16 2.93 1.71
N PRO A 152 -1.01 3.63 1.66
CA PRO A 152 -1.89 3.82 2.82
C PRO A 152 -2.40 2.51 3.44
N GLU A 153 -2.65 1.52 2.59
CA GLU A 153 -3.20 0.22 3.02
C GLU A 153 -2.23 -0.53 3.93
N PHE A 154 -0.94 -0.51 3.61
CA PHE A 154 0.08 -1.15 4.45
C PHE A 154 0.24 -0.46 5.81
N ILE A 155 0.12 0.88 5.89
CA ILE A 155 0.16 1.59 7.16
C ILE A 155 -1.01 1.18 8.06
N THR A 156 -2.20 1.09 7.49
CA THR A 156 -3.40 0.72 8.24
C THR A 156 -3.26 -0.68 8.84
N VAL A 157 -2.85 -1.66 8.02
CA VAL A 157 -2.64 -3.03 8.48
C VAL A 157 -1.48 -3.13 9.48
N ALA A 158 -0.36 -2.45 9.21
CA ALA A 158 0.79 -2.41 10.11
C ALA A 158 0.40 -1.83 11.48
N SER A 159 -0.34 -0.73 11.51
CA SER A 159 -0.81 -0.09 12.75
C SER A 159 -1.75 -1.02 13.55
N ALA A 160 -2.65 -1.73 12.85
CA ALA A 160 -3.55 -2.71 13.46
C ALA A 160 -2.82 -3.91 14.09
N LEU A 161 -1.59 -4.19 13.68
CA LEU A 161 -0.74 -5.24 14.29
C LEU A 161 0.19 -4.68 15.36
N ILE A 162 0.78 -3.52 15.16
CA ILE A 162 1.74 -2.91 16.08
C ILE A 162 1.07 -2.53 17.40
N ALA A 163 -0.09 -1.87 17.37
CA ALA A 163 -0.75 -1.39 18.58
C ALA A 163 -1.14 -2.52 19.57
N PRO A 164 -1.84 -3.60 19.16
CA PRO A 164 -2.09 -4.72 20.04
C PRO A 164 -0.81 -5.47 20.42
N GLY A 165 0.19 -5.54 19.53
CA GLY A 165 1.50 -6.14 19.82
C GLY A 165 2.17 -5.46 21.02
N ILE A 166 2.27 -4.12 21.01
CA ILE A 166 2.81 -3.32 22.11
C ILE A 166 2.01 -3.53 23.39
N SER A 167 0.66 -3.54 23.31
CA SER A 167 -0.21 -3.73 24.45
C SER A 167 -0.01 -5.08 25.13
N LEU A 168 0.10 -6.16 24.35
CA LEU A 168 0.34 -7.51 24.88
C LEU A 168 1.73 -7.63 25.53
N ILE A 169 2.76 -7.01 24.93
CA ILE A 169 4.11 -6.96 25.51
C ILE A 169 4.07 -6.24 26.87
N ALA A 170 3.44 -5.06 26.92
CA ALA A 170 3.32 -4.27 28.16
C ALA A 170 2.61 -5.05 29.27
N ILE A 171 1.49 -5.70 28.96
CA ILE A 171 0.75 -6.55 29.91
C ILE A 171 1.61 -7.73 30.36
N GLY A 172 2.30 -8.40 29.46
CA GLY A 172 3.18 -9.52 29.76
C GLY A 172 4.33 -9.13 30.71
N LEU A 173 4.97 -7.99 30.46
CA LEU A 173 6.02 -7.43 31.33
C LEU A 173 5.49 -7.06 32.72
N TRP A 174 4.34 -6.35 32.78
CA TRP A 174 3.72 -5.98 34.03
C TRP A 174 3.32 -7.21 34.88
N MET A 175 2.75 -8.24 34.28
CA MET A 175 2.43 -9.50 34.96
C MET A 175 3.69 -10.20 35.48
N ARG A 176 4.83 -10.14 34.74
CA ARG A 176 6.10 -10.69 35.16
C ARG A 176 6.68 -9.96 36.36
N GLU A 177 6.65 -8.63 36.37
CA GLU A 177 7.14 -7.80 37.47
C GLU A 177 6.35 -8.02 38.75
N ARG A 178 5.01 -8.04 38.68
CA ARG A 178 4.15 -8.33 39.86
C ARG A 178 4.44 -9.68 40.49
N ARG A 179 4.82 -10.67 39.71
CA ARG A 179 5.22 -11.97 40.24
C ARG A 179 6.55 -11.90 40.99
N HIS A 180 7.55 -11.21 40.46
CA HIS A 180 8.83 -11.04 41.13
C HIS A 180 8.64 -10.40 42.52
N LYS A 181 7.84 -9.36 42.63
CA LYS A 181 7.58 -8.67 43.90
C LYS A 181 6.89 -9.56 44.92
N ARG A 182 6.04 -10.51 44.53
CA ARG A 182 5.37 -11.46 45.44
C ARG A 182 6.31 -12.56 45.98
N VAL A 183 7.35 -12.92 45.22
CA VAL A 183 8.29 -13.97 45.63
C VAL A 183 9.39 -13.40 46.55
N THR A 184 9.69 -12.10 46.42
CA THR A 184 10.79 -11.44 47.16
C THR A 184 10.30 -10.69 48.43
N SER A 185 8.99 -10.66 48.74
CA SER A 185 8.48 -10.10 50.01
C SER A 185 8.54 -11.17 51.09
N PRO A 186 9.50 -11.07 52.07
CA PRO A 186 9.51 -11.96 53.23
C PRO A 186 8.29 -11.68 54.11
N ALA A 187 7.65 -12.75 54.60
CA ALA A 187 6.58 -12.65 55.58
C ALA A 187 7.11 -12.16 56.94
#